data_8de5c41ece0c629a4edaa7165a86a737
#
_entry.id   8de5c41ece0c629a4edaa7165a86a737
#
_cell.length_a   1.000
_cell.length_b   1.000
_cell.length_c   1.000
_cell.angle_alpha   90.00
_cell.angle_beta   90.00
_cell.angle_gamma   90.00
#
_symmetry.space_group_name_H-M   'P 1'
#
loop_
_entity.id
_entity.type
_entity.pdbx_description
1 polymer ?
#
loop_
_entity_poly.entity_id
_entity_poly.type
_entity_poly.pdbx_seq_one_letter_code
_entity_poly.pdbx_strand_id
1 'polypeptide(L)'
;MNSNEEKLIKNLRIHSNDHSPTLAPHPWFKDKFQPTFFYLDGYADLLLTVRALLYLSMRAINPELGSDDVMNRNEDEFIHQAMTIANRLMPVGEEALMDHLNLFYREEKKAKEEV
;
A
#
# COMPACT_ATOMS: atom_id res chain seq x y z
N MET A 1 18.42 -27.54 -8.75
CA MET A 1 17.51 -26.37 -8.94
C MET A 1 17.13 -26.30 -10.41
N ASN A 2 15.85 -26.11 -10.73
CA ASN A 2 15.45 -26.04 -12.14
C ASN A 2 15.76 -24.66 -12.75
N SER A 3 15.69 -24.59 -14.08
CA SER A 3 15.99 -23.36 -14.81
C SER A 3 15.12 -22.17 -14.42
N ASN A 4 13.85 -22.42 -14.09
CA ASN A 4 12.91 -21.38 -13.68
C ASN A 4 13.29 -20.79 -12.31
N GLU A 5 13.69 -21.64 -11.38
CA GLU A 5 14.16 -21.19 -10.07
C GLU A 5 15.45 -20.39 -10.18
N GLU A 6 16.38 -20.83 -11.01
CA GLU A 6 17.65 -20.11 -11.24
C GLU A 6 17.39 -18.73 -11.83
N LYS A 7 16.45 -18.64 -12.76
CA LYS A 7 16.06 -17.38 -13.39
C LYS A 7 15.46 -16.42 -12.37
N LEU A 8 14.59 -16.92 -11.48
CA LEU A 8 14.01 -16.12 -10.41
C LEU A 8 15.08 -15.58 -9.47
N ILE A 9 15.99 -16.43 -9.02
CA ILE A 9 17.07 -16.03 -8.11
C ILE A 9 17.96 -14.96 -8.77
N LYS A 10 18.29 -15.14 -10.04
CA LYS A 10 19.07 -14.15 -10.78
C LYS A 10 18.35 -12.80 -10.83
N ASN A 11 17.06 -12.81 -11.16
CA ASN A 11 16.26 -11.59 -11.23
C ASN A 11 16.15 -10.89 -9.87
N LEU A 12 15.97 -11.65 -8.79
CA LEU A 12 15.92 -11.10 -7.45
C LEU A 12 17.24 -10.44 -7.05
N ARG A 13 18.38 -11.06 -7.43
CA ARG A 13 19.71 -10.49 -7.14
C ARG A 13 19.97 -9.19 -7.90
N ILE A 14 19.52 -9.11 -9.16
CA ILE A 14 19.68 -7.90 -9.97
C ILE A 14 18.98 -6.71 -9.29
N HIS A 15 17.82 -6.93 -8.69
CA HIS A 15 17.02 -5.87 -8.06
C HIS A 15 17.29 -5.71 -6.56
N SER A 16 18.16 -6.52 -5.96
CA SER A 16 18.39 -6.51 -4.52
C SER A 16 18.93 -5.18 -4.00
N ASN A 17 19.77 -4.49 -4.78
CA ASN A 17 20.36 -3.21 -4.38
C ASN A 17 19.38 -2.04 -4.51
N ASP A 18 18.37 -2.18 -5.36
CA ASP A 18 17.38 -1.14 -5.60
C ASP A 18 16.12 -1.36 -4.77
N HIS A 19 16.02 -2.52 -4.13
CA HIS A 19 14.85 -2.87 -3.34
C HIS A 19 14.93 -2.25 -1.96
N SER A 20 13.93 -1.44 -1.63
CA SER A 20 13.71 -0.95 -0.27
C SER A 20 12.45 -1.64 0.26
N PRO A 21 12.53 -2.40 1.35
CA PRO A 21 11.35 -3.08 1.88
C PRO A 21 10.24 -2.09 2.17
N THR A 22 9.02 -2.36 1.71
CA THR A 22 7.86 -1.51 1.99
C THR A 22 7.40 -1.65 3.44
N LEU A 23 7.66 -2.79 4.04
CA LEU A 23 7.30 -3.04 5.44
C LEU A 23 8.54 -3.36 6.25
N ALA A 24 8.59 -2.83 7.47
CA ALA A 24 9.63 -3.15 8.45
C ALA A 24 8.96 -3.63 9.73
N PRO A 25 9.66 -4.45 10.54
CA PRO A 25 9.12 -4.85 11.84
C PRO A 25 8.78 -3.63 12.68
N HIS A 26 7.63 -3.67 13.36
CA HIS A 26 7.25 -2.58 14.24
C HIS A 26 8.15 -2.57 15.49
N PRO A 27 8.66 -1.39 15.91
CA PRO A 27 9.62 -1.33 17.02
C PRO A 27 9.04 -1.72 18.38
N TRP A 28 7.71 -1.62 18.55
CA TRP A 28 7.07 -1.87 19.85
C TRP A 28 6.10 -3.07 19.84
N PHE A 29 5.50 -3.36 18.71
CA PHE A 29 4.49 -4.41 18.61
C PHE A 29 5.08 -5.65 17.97
N LYS A 30 5.25 -6.70 18.76
CA LYS A 30 5.79 -7.97 18.30
C LYS A 30 4.88 -8.56 17.20
N ASP A 31 5.51 -9.11 16.17
CA ASP A 31 4.83 -9.74 15.03
C ASP A 31 3.96 -8.77 14.21
N LYS A 32 4.18 -7.47 14.37
CA LYS A 32 3.52 -6.44 13.56
C LYS A 32 4.53 -5.74 12.66
N PHE A 33 4.02 -5.06 11.64
CA PHE A 33 4.84 -4.36 10.66
C PHE A 33 4.36 -2.94 10.48
N GLN A 34 5.24 -2.09 10.02
CA GLN A 34 4.93 -0.70 9.69
C GLN A 34 5.45 -0.37 8.31
N PRO A 35 4.78 0.54 7.56
CA PRO A 35 5.30 1.03 6.29
C PRO A 35 6.58 1.84 6.50
N THR A 36 7.60 1.61 5.68
CA THR A 36 8.87 2.33 5.78
C THR A 36 8.86 3.65 5.02
N PHE A 37 7.91 3.82 4.11
CA PHE A 37 7.86 4.94 3.18
C PHE A 37 6.76 5.95 3.51
N PHE A 38 5.90 5.63 4.46
CA PHE A 38 4.77 6.49 4.81
C PHE A 38 5.24 7.69 5.63
N TYR A 39 4.69 8.86 5.34
CA TYR A 39 5.05 10.09 6.05
C TYR A 39 3.83 10.98 6.27
N LEU A 40 3.92 11.84 7.26
CA LEU A 40 2.97 12.92 7.54
C LEU A 40 3.77 14.21 7.67
N ASP A 41 3.19 15.32 7.22
CA ASP A 41 3.87 16.63 7.29
C ASP A 41 3.91 17.19 8.70
N GLY A 42 3.07 16.65 9.59
CA GLY A 42 3.01 17.10 10.99
C GLY A 42 1.67 16.77 11.61
N TYR A 43 1.40 17.36 12.78
CA TYR A 43 0.17 17.09 13.51
C TYR A 43 -1.08 17.59 12.79
N ALA A 44 -0.99 18.72 12.07
CA ALA A 44 -2.13 19.21 11.30
C ALA A 44 -2.54 18.21 10.22
N ASP A 45 -1.55 17.64 9.53
CA ASP A 45 -1.77 16.63 8.50
C ASP A 45 -2.36 15.35 9.12
N LEU A 46 -1.85 14.93 10.28
CA LEU A 46 -2.39 13.79 11.00
C LEU A 46 -3.85 14.01 11.42
N LEU A 47 -4.15 15.16 12.02
CA LEU A 47 -5.50 15.47 12.47
C LEU A 47 -6.48 15.61 11.31
N LEU A 48 -6.05 16.21 10.21
CA LEU A 48 -6.87 16.29 9.00
C LEU A 48 -7.18 14.89 8.46
N THR A 49 -6.19 14.00 8.48
CA THR A 49 -6.38 12.61 8.07
C THR A 49 -7.43 11.92 8.93
N VAL A 50 -7.33 12.04 10.25
CA VAL A 50 -8.29 11.42 11.17
C VAL A 50 -9.70 11.98 10.93
N ARG A 51 -9.83 13.30 10.80
CA ARG A 51 -11.12 13.95 10.53
C ARG A 51 -11.72 13.49 9.20
N ALA A 52 -10.87 13.40 8.16
CA ALA A 52 -11.30 12.94 6.84
C ALA A 52 -11.85 11.51 6.89
N LEU A 53 -11.10 10.61 7.52
CA LEU A 53 -11.53 9.21 7.62
C LEU A 53 -12.81 9.07 8.43
N LEU A 54 -12.94 9.77 9.56
CA LEU A 54 -14.14 9.75 10.37
C LEU A 54 -15.34 10.32 9.63
N TYR A 55 -15.18 11.48 9.00
CA TYR A 55 -16.27 12.14 8.27
C TYR A 55 -16.76 11.27 7.12
N LEU A 56 -15.86 10.78 6.28
CA LEU A 56 -16.21 9.96 5.12
C LEU A 56 -16.86 8.65 5.55
N SER A 57 -16.40 8.05 6.64
CA SER A 57 -17.00 6.83 7.20
C SER A 57 -18.42 7.08 7.71
N MET A 58 -18.61 8.20 8.40
CA MET A 58 -19.94 8.59 8.90
C MET A 58 -20.91 8.86 7.76
N ARG A 59 -20.44 9.52 6.70
CA ARG A 59 -21.26 9.78 5.50
C ARG A 59 -21.63 8.48 4.78
N ALA A 60 -20.72 7.51 4.76
CA ALA A 60 -20.99 6.21 4.13
C ALA A 60 -22.09 5.44 4.87
N ILE A 61 -22.13 5.57 6.21
CA ILE A 61 -23.15 4.92 7.03
C ILE A 61 -24.48 5.68 6.96
N ASN A 62 -24.42 7.00 7.00
CA ASN A 62 -25.61 7.86 6.97
C ASN A 62 -25.40 8.99 5.96
N PRO A 63 -25.87 8.84 4.70
CA PRO A 63 -25.67 9.84 3.67
C PRO A 63 -26.29 11.21 3.95
N GLU A 64 -27.26 11.28 4.86
CA GLU A 64 -27.91 12.55 5.25
C GLU A 64 -27.11 13.29 6.31
N LEU A 65 -26.17 12.63 6.96
CA LEU A 65 -25.35 13.24 8.00
C LEU A 65 -24.51 14.39 7.40
N GLY A 66 -24.55 15.54 8.06
CA GLY A 66 -23.73 16.67 7.67
C GLY A 66 -24.27 17.51 6.51
N SER A 67 -25.52 17.26 6.06
CA SER A 67 -26.10 18.04 4.95
C SER A 67 -26.14 19.53 5.23
N ASP A 68 -26.30 19.94 6.51
CA ASP A 68 -26.31 21.33 6.95
C ASP A 68 -25.12 21.67 7.84
N ASP A 69 -24.14 20.76 7.93
CA ASP A 69 -22.98 20.89 8.81
C ASP A 69 -21.85 21.67 8.12
N VAL A 70 -21.04 22.36 8.92
CA VAL A 70 -19.79 22.97 8.46
C VAL A 70 -18.87 21.91 7.84
N MET A 71 -18.90 20.69 8.31
CA MET A 71 -18.10 19.57 7.77
C MET A 71 -18.43 19.29 6.31
N ASN A 72 -19.68 19.47 5.90
CA ASN A 72 -20.09 19.27 4.51
C ASN A 72 -19.38 20.22 3.54
N ARG A 73 -19.01 21.42 4.00
CA ARG A 73 -18.29 22.41 3.19
C ARG A 73 -16.86 21.96 2.88
N ASN A 74 -16.32 21.07 3.70
CA ASN A 74 -14.95 20.59 3.58
C ASN A 74 -14.88 19.16 3.02
N GLU A 75 -15.99 18.64 2.46
CA GLU A 75 -16.04 17.29 1.96
C GLU A 75 -14.99 17.01 0.89
N ASP A 76 -14.81 17.94 -0.05
CA ASP A 76 -13.80 17.80 -1.11
C ASP A 76 -12.40 17.76 -0.54
N GLU A 77 -12.13 18.56 0.49
CA GLU A 77 -10.84 18.57 1.18
C GLU A 77 -10.60 17.23 1.88
N PHE A 78 -11.63 16.67 2.52
CA PHE A 78 -11.53 15.36 3.19
C PHE A 78 -11.30 14.23 2.18
N ILE A 79 -12.01 14.26 1.05
CA ILE A 79 -11.81 13.29 -0.03
C ILE A 79 -10.37 13.39 -0.56
N HIS A 80 -9.90 14.61 -0.81
CA HIS A 80 -8.53 14.84 -1.26
C HIS A 80 -7.51 14.32 -0.27
N GLN A 81 -7.70 14.57 1.02
CA GLN A 81 -6.79 14.08 2.06
C GLN A 81 -6.77 12.55 2.11
N ALA A 82 -7.94 11.91 2.05
CA ALA A 82 -8.01 10.45 2.04
C ALA A 82 -7.28 9.85 0.84
N MET A 83 -7.44 10.45 -0.33
CA MET A 83 -6.74 10.01 -1.55
C MET A 83 -5.23 10.25 -1.45
N THR A 84 -4.83 11.37 -0.87
CA THR A 84 -3.41 11.69 -0.64
C THR A 84 -2.77 10.65 0.28
N ILE A 85 -3.43 10.30 1.37
CA ILE A 85 -2.93 9.29 2.31
C ILE A 85 -2.87 7.91 1.65
N ALA A 86 -3.90 7.53 0.88
CA ALA A 86 -3.89 6.27 0.14
C ALA A 86 -2.72 6.22 -0.84
N ASN A 87 -2.44 7.33 -1.52
CA ASN A 87 -1.31 7.41 -2.44
C ASN A 87 0.04 7.28 -1.71
N ARG A 88 0.17 7.88 -0.53
CA ARG A 88 1.39 7.77 0.29
C ARG A 88 1.59 6.36 0.85
N LEU A 89 0.53 5.59 1.01
CA LEU A 89 0.60 4.21 1.47
C LEU A 89 0.90 3.22 0.35
N MET A 90 0.84 3.65 -0.90
CA MET A 90 1.09 2.79 -2.04
C MET A 90 2.59 2.49 -2.16
N PRO A 91 3.00 1.21 -2.20
CA PRO A 91 4.40 0.87 -2.33
C PRO A 91 4.96 1.32 -3.68
N VAL A 92 6.22 1.74 -3.67
CA VAL A 92 6.93 2.17 -4.87
C VAL A 92 8.21 1.34 -4.99
N GLY A 93 8.46 0.81 -6.19
CA GLY A 93 9.69 0.08 -6.46
C GLY A 93 9.60 -1.43 -6.30
N GLU A 94 8.47 -1.97 -5.90
CA GLU A 94 8.29 -3.42 -5.76
C GLU A 94 7.60 -4.07 -6.96
N GLU A 95 7.16 -3.27 -7.93
CA GLU A 95 6.45 -3.77 -9.10
C GLU A 95 7.28 -4.79 -9.88
N ALA A 96 8.57 -4.51 -10.08
CA ALA A 96 9.47 -5.43 -10.78
C ALA A 96 9.61 -6.76 -10.05
N LEU A 97 9.71 -6.72 -8.72
CA LEU A 97 9.77 -7.92 -7.89
C LEU A 97 8.49 -8.75 -8.03
N MET A 98 7.33 -8.11 -7.97
CA MET A 98 6.05 -8.78 -8.14
C MET A 98 5.89 -9.38 -9.53
N ASP A 99 6.38 -8.69 -10.56
CA ASP A 99 6.37 -9.18 -11.94
C ASP A 99 7.22 -10.44 -12.08
N HIS A 100 8.40 -10.47 -11.46
CA HIS A 100 9.27 -11.66 -11.49
C HIS A 100 8.64 -12.84 -10.75
N LEU A 101 8.00 -12.60 -9.62
CA LEU A 101 7.27 -13.64 -8.89
C LEU A 101 6.11 -14.18 -9.71
N ASN A 102 5.36 -13.30 -10.36
CA ASN A 102 4.24 -13.69 -11.22
C ASN A 102 4.72 -14.54 -12.39
N LEU A 103 5.82 -14.15 -13.02
CA LEU A 103 6.42 -14.91 -14.12
C LEU A 103 6.85 -16.29 -13.66
N PHE A 104 7.50 -16.37 -12.49
CA PHE A 104 7.90 -17.65 -11.90
C PHE A 104 6.72 -18.58 -11.73
N TYR A 105 5.64 -18.10 -11.12
CA TYR A 105 4.44 -18.92 -10.87
C TYR A 105 3.75 -19.36 -12.17
N ARG A 106 3.74 -18.51 -13.19
CA ARG A 106 3.19 -18.87 -14.49
C ARG A 106 3.97 -20.01 -15.14
N GLU A 107 5.30 -19.94 -15.10
CA GLU A 107 6.16 -20.97 -15.66
C GLU A 107 6.02 -22.30 -14.88
N GLU A 108 5.89 -22.24 -13.57
CA GLU A 108 5.64 -23.41 -12.73
C GLU A 108 4.30 -24.08 -13.10
N LYS A 109 3.27 -23.28 -13.34
CA LYS A 109 1.97 -23.78 -13.75
C LYS A 109 2.01 -24.47 -15.11
N LYS A 110 2.72 -23.88 -16.08
CA LYS A 110 2.90 -24.50 -17.41
C LYS A 110 3.61 -25.85 -17.31
N ALA A 111 4.66 -25.92 -16.51
CA ALA A 111 5.42 -27.16 -16.32
C ALA A 111 4.52 -28.27 -15.76
N LYS A 112 3.62 -27.96 -14.85
CA LYS A 112 2.65 -28.90 -14.32
C LYS A 112 1.61 -29.34 -15.35
N GLU A 113 1.18 -28.46 -16.22
CA GLU A 113 0.21 -28.76 -17.28
C GLU A 113 0.79 -29.63 -18.37
N GLU A 114 2.11 -29.53 -18.64
CA GLU A 114 2.81 -30.30 -19.67
C GLU A 114 3.10 -31.74 -19.23
N VAL A 115 2.94 -32.06 -17.96
CA VAL A 115 3.13 -33.38 -17.42
C VAL A 115 1.77 -34.10 -17.34
#